data_cdf8af2c19e8aa638e931325a3a8e22e
#
_entry.id   cdf8af2c19e8aa638e931325a3a8e22e
#
_cell.length_a   1.000
_cell.length_b   1.000
_cell.length_c   1.000
_cell.angle_alpha   90.00
_cell.angle_beta   90.00
_cell.angle_gamma   90.00
#
_symmetry.space_group_name_H-M   'P 1'
#
loop_
_entity.id
_entity.type
_entity.pdbx_description
1 polymer ?
#
loop_
_entity_poly.entity_id
_entity_poly.type
_entity_poly.pdbx_seq_one_letter_code
_entity_poly.pdbx_strand_id
1 'polypeptide(L)'
;MKRCLLSLAAAACLFLASCSFQSGSELLDSSLLAAPVPEELTQSELWQQAVHSGSLISYEEEPITTKAMAEEATASLAKKGGTVEMYQFSGSGDTAACTRILCKNTGEEITLSRSETQDWITSAEPEQTDTLTEPQLTRYGFFTAQTGSGEDFGFRAVNDAELYGNIAELRQLYDTYLKPIAATAIGEKTWSSPEEAGDLLMLAEDIAWAVDGISFRETYPDGWIPVNYLVETLSRYFDGIDRRAVVYTVYDFDYASDCMHYTFERDYEAELPRVRVLSAHEQEELLRISYCLYDPCTGEPLPDSSRVLSVRPQEDGSF
;
A
#
# COMPACT_ATOMS: atom_id res chain seq x y z
N MET A 1 -44.16 24.45 -47.48
CA MET A 1 -43.22 23.34 -47.32
C MET A 1 -41.75 23.80 -47.07
N LYS A 2 -41.50 24.84 -46.26
CA LYS A 2 -40.13 25.31 -45.93
C LYS A 2 -39.87 25.45 -44.42
N ARG A 3 -40.75 24.98 -43.57
CA ARG A 3 -40.59 25.08 -42.09
C ARG A 3 -40.28 23.80 -41.36
N CYS A 4 -40.25 22.62 -42.01
CA CYS A 4 -39.93 21.33 -41.39
C CYS A 4 -38.48 20.88 -41.53
N LEU A 5 -37.63 21.58 -42.33
CA LEU A 5 -36.24 21.19 -42.53
C LEU A 5 -35.25 21.84 -41.55
N LEU A 6 -35.66 22.87 -40.80
CA LEU A 6 -34.81 23.52 -39.80
C LEU A 6 -34.85 22.84 -38.41
N SER A 7 -35.89 22.05 -38.13
CA SER A 7 -36.02 21.34 -36.85
C SER A 7 -35.22 20.04 -36.79
N LEU A 8 -34.90 19.42 -37.94
CA LEU A 8 -34.09 18.21 -37.99
C LEU A 8 -32.58 18.48 -37.88
N ALA A 9 -32.13 19.65 -38.32
CA ALA A 9 -30.71 20.02 -38.22
C ALA A 9 -30.31 20.40 -36.79
N ALA A 10 -31.22 20.98 -36.00
CA ALA A 10 -30.98 21.32 -34.60
C ALA A 10 -30.96 20.09 -33.67
N ALA A 11 -31.73 19.07 -33.99
CA ALA A 11 -31.72 17.80 -33.24
C ALA A 11 -30.46 16.96 -33.54
N ALA A 12 -29.94 17.01 -34.76
CA ALA A 12 -28.71 16.32 -35.12
C ALA A 12 -27.44 16.95 -34.49
N CYS A 13 -27.43 18.27 -34.27
CA CYS A 13 -26.31 18.94 -33.60
C CYS A 13 -26.29 18.72 -32.09
N LEU A 14 -27.43 18.43 -31.46
CA LEU A 14 -27.48 18.09 -30.03
C LEU A 14 -27.11 16.64 -29.74
N PHE A 15 -27.22 15.74 -30.75
CA PHE A 15 -26.74 14.34 -30.62
C PHE A 15 -25.24 14.19 -30.92
N LEU A 16 -24.61 15.15 -31.60
CA LEU A 16 -23.16 15.12 -31.88
C LEU A 16 -22.32 15.79 -30.78
N ALA A 17 -22.95 16.51 -29.83
CA ALA A 17 -22.25 17.10 -28.69
C ALA A 17 -22.18 16.18 -27.47
N SER A 18 -22.87 15.00 -27.51
CA SER A 18 -22.79 13.99 -26.46
C SER A 18 -21.94 12.76 -26.83
N CYS A 19 -21.30 12.78 -28.00
CA CYS A 19 -20.45 11.70 -28.49
C CYS A 19 -19.00 12.14 -28.58
N SER A 20 -18.41 12.58 -27.49
CA SER A 20 -16.95 12.69 -27.42
C SER A 20 -16.50 12.83 -25.99
N PHE A 21 -16.50 11.76 -25.27
CA PHE A 21 -15.51 11.40 -24.26
C PHE A 21 -15.64 9.91 -24.02
N GLN A 22 -15.42 9.12 -25.08
CA GLN A 22 -14.93 7.77 -24.96
C GLN A 22 -13.43 7.83 -25.33
N SER A 23 -12.64 8.58 -24.58
CA SER A 23 -11.28 8.15 -24.36
C SER A 23 -11.44 6.97 -23.42
N GLY A 24 -11.37 5.76 -23.96
CA GLY A 24 -11.29 4.56 -23.13
C GLY A 24 -10.01 4.69 -22.33
N SER A 25 -10.13 5.24 -21.13
CA SER A 25 -9.10 5.15 -20.12
C SER A 25 -9.08 3.67 -19.74
N GLU A 26 -8.21 2.91 -20.39
CA GLU A 26 -8.02 1.52 -20.08
C GLU A 26 -7.42 1.46 -18.66
N LEU A 27 -8.05 0.67 -17.79
CA LEU A 27 -7.46 0.32 -16.52
C LEU A 27 -6.16 -0.46 -16.76
N LEU A 28 -5.31 -0.45 -15.76
CA LEU A 28 -4.07 -1.22 -15.77
C LEU A 28 -4.37 -2.70 -16.03
N ASP A 29 -3.51 -3.36 -16.79
CA ASP A 29 -3.60 -4.81 -17.00
C ASP A 29 -3.52 -5.52 -15.63
N SER A 30 -4.51 -6.36 -15.35
CA SER A 30 -4.60 -7.10 -14.09
C SER A 30 -3.38 -7.99 -13.81
N SER A 31 -2.61 -8.37 -14.85
CA SER A 31 -1.35 -9.10 -14.70
C SER A 31 -0.24 -8.29 -14.02
N LEU A 32 -0.37 -6.98 -13.95
CA LEU A 32 0.57 -6.08 -13.29
C LEU A 32 0.23 -5.84 -11.81
N LEU A 33 -0.91 -6.34 -11.34
CA LEU A 33 -1.34 -6.22 -9.95
C LEU A 33 -0.72 -7.33 -9.09
N ALA A 34 -0.42 -7.02 -7.83
CA ALA A 34 0.10 -7.99 -6.86
C ALA A 34 -0.95 -9.05 -6.52
N ALA A 35 -2.23 -8.64 -6.42
CA ALA A 35 -3.35 -9.53 -6.18
C ALA A 35 -4.42 -9.34 -7.28
N PRO A 36 -5.05 -10.41 -7.75
CA PRO A 36 -6.12 -10.30 -8.73
C PRO A 36 -7.34 -9.60 -8.10
N VAL A 37 -7.91 -8.67 -8.84
CA VAL A 37 -9.17 -8.03 -8.42
C VAL A 37 -10.29 -9.10 -8.46
N PRO A 38 -11.07 -9.28 -7.38
CA PRO A 38 -12.14 -10.26 -7.33
C PRO A 38 -13.20 -10.02 -8.41
N GLU A 39 -13.70 -11.09 -9.02
CA GLU A 39 -14.77 -10.99 -10.03
C GLU A 39 -16.05 -10.34 -9.46
N GLU A 40 -16.38 -10.65 -8.21
CA GLU A 40 -17.52 -10.04 -7.49
C GLU A 40 -17.39 -8.53 -7.38
N LEU A 41 -16.17 -8.02 -7.10
CA LEU A 41 -15.91 -6.58 -7.08
C LEU A 41 -16.12 -5.96 -8.45
N THR A 42 -15.54 -6.56 -9.51
CA THR A 42 -15.66 -6.02 -10.88
C THR A 42 -17.10 -6.00 -11.39
N GLN A 43 -17.99 -6.82 -10.82
CA GLN A 43 -19.42 -6.85 -11.12
C GLN A 43 -20.25 -5.92 -10.23
N SER A 44 -19.67 -5.33 -9.17
CA SER A 44 -20.38 -4.46 -8.23
C SER A 44 -20.78 -3.12 -8.86
N GLU A 45 -21.86 -2.52 -8.34
CA GLU A 45 -22.37 -1.23 -8.83
C GLU A 45 -21.37 -0.10 -8.63
N LEU A 46 -20.68 -0.06 -7.46
CA LEU A 46 -19.70 0.99 -7.18
C LEU A 46 -18.46 0.89 -8.09
N TRP A 47 -17.99 -0.33 -8.38
CA TRP A 47 -16.90 -0.52 -9.33
C TRP A 47 -17.26 -0.03 -10.73
N GLN A 48 -18.43 -0.44 -11.22
CA GLN A 48 -18.91 -0.03 -12.54
C GLN A 48 -19.09 1.49 -12.62
N GLN A 49 -19.57 2.11 -11.55
CA GLN A 49 -19.66 3.56 -11.44
C GLN A 49 -18.29 4.21 -11.49
N ALA A 50 -17.32 3.72 -10.68
CA ALA A 50 -15.95 4.25 -10.64
C ALA A 50 -15.26 4.18 -11.99
N VAL A 51 -15.34 3.03 -12.68
CA VAL A 51 -14.78 2.83 -14.03
C VAL A 51 -15.46 3.75 -15.05
N HIS A 52 -16.78 3.85 -15.01
CA HIS A 52 -17.52 4.67 -15.97
C HIS A 52 -17.26 6.17 -15.81
N SER A 53 -17.04 6.63 -14.59
CA SER A 53 -16.72 8.04 -14.28
C SER A 53 -15.27 8.41 -14.54
N GLY A 54 -14.40 7.43 -14.84
CA GLY A 54 -12.96 7.66 -15.01
C GLY A 54 -12.26 8.03 -13.69
N SER A 55 -12.76 7.50 -12.59
CA SER A 55 -12.23 7.75 -11.25
C SER A 55 -10.86 7.12 -11.05
N LEU A 56 -10.11 7.61 -10.07
CA LEU A 56 -8.91 6.94 -9.57
C LEU A 56 -9.34 5.76 -8.70
N ILE A 57 -8.84 4.58 -8.97
CA ILE A 57 -9.27 3.34 -8.33
C ILE A 57 -8.06 2.62 -7.75
N SER A 58 -8.18 2.13 -6.51
CA SER A 58 -7.25 1.17 -5.92
C SER A 58 -8.00 -0.03 -5.33
N TYR A 59 -7.33 -1.18 -5.30
CA TYR A 59 -7.77 -2.38 -4.61
C TYR A 59 -6.62 -2.86 -3.71
N GLU A 60 -6.92 -3.14 -2.43
CA GLU A 60 -5.91 -3.49 -1.42
C GLU A 60 -4.72 -2.51 -1.43
N GLU A 61 -5.03 -1.20 -1.44
CA GLU A 61 -4.07 -0.11 -1.54
C GLU A 61 -3.24 -0.05 -2.85
N GLU A 62 -3.45 -0.99 -3.78
CA GLU A 62 -2.76 -1.02 -5.05
C GLU A 62 -3.55 -0.26 -6.12
N PRO A 63 -3.00 0.80 -6.73
CA PRO A 63 -3.66 1.54 -7.79
C PRO A 63 -3.84 0.67 -9.03
N ILE A 64 -5.03 0.76 -9.64
CA ILE A 64 -5.36 0.09 -10.90
C ILE A 64 -5.65 1.09 -12.01
N THR A 65 -5.53 2.37 -11.72
CA THR A 65 -5.60 3.46 -12.72
C THR A 65 -4.24 3.74 -13.31
N THR A 66 -4.23 4.11 -14.58
CA THR A 66 -2.99 4.43 -15.29
C THR A 66 -2.47 5.81 -14.90
N LYS A 67 -1.19 6.06 -15.16
CA LYS A 67 -0.57 7.38 -14.97
C LYS A 67 -1.29 8.48 -15.74
N ALA A 68 -1.71 8.18 -16.99
CA ALA A 68 -2.44 9.12 -17.81
C ALA A 68 -3.77 9.55 -17.18
N MET A 69 -4.52 8.61 -16.59
CA MET A 69 -5.76 8.91 -15.85
C MET A 69 -5.50 9.80 -14.64
N ALA A 70 -4.46 9.50 -13.87
CA ALA A 70 -4.11 10.30 -12.69
C ALA A 70 -3.69 11.73 -13.05
N GLU A 71 -2.92 11.91 -14.14
CA GLU A 71 -2.55 13.22 -14.67
C GLU A 71 -3.77 14.01 -15.16
N GLU A 72 -4.69 13.37 -15.87
CA GLU A 72 -5.92 13.98 -16.36
C GLU A 72 -6.85 14.40 -15.22
N ALA A 73 -7.03 13.53 -14.22
CA ALA A 73 -7.81 13.81 -13.03
C ALA A 73 -7.27 15.03 -12.27
N THR A 74 -5.97 15.05 -12.00
CA THR A 74 -5.31 16.18 -11.32
C THR A 74 -5.44 17.48 -12.13
N ALA A 75 -5.25 17.43 -13.44
CA ALA A 75 -5.42 18.58 -14.31
C ALA A 75 -6.90 19.06 -14.39
N SER A 76 -7.85 18.16 -14.27
CA SER A 76 -9.27 18.48 -14.17
C SER A 76 -9.58 19.27 -12.90
N LEU A 77 -9.06 18.81 -11.76
CA LEU A 77 -9.28 19.47 -10.47
C LEU A 77 -8.68 20.89 -10.40
N ALA A 78 -7.64 21.17 -11.17
CA ALA A 78 -7.06 22.50 -11.26
C ALA A 78 -8.03 23.56 -11.91
N LYS A 79 -9.11 23.11 -12.56
CA LYS A 79 -10.07 23.97 -13.24
C LYS A 79 -11.29 24.23 -12.35
N LYS A 80 -11.86 25.43 -12.42
CA LYS A 80 -13.14 25.73 -11.74
C LYS A 80 -14.23 24.76 -12.20
N GLY A 81 -14.91 24.13 -11.24
CA GLY A 81 -15.94 23.12 -11.48
C GLY A 81 -15.38 21.71 -11.76
N GLY A 82 -14.05 21.56 -11.78
CA GLY A 82 -13.41 20.26 -11.93
C GLY A 82 -13.63 19.36 -10.70
N THR A 83 -13.68 18.07 -10.95
CA THR A 83 -13.86 17.05 -9.92
C THR A 83 -12.88 15.92 -10.12
N VAL A 84 -12.46 15.31 -9.01
CA VAL A 84 -11.74 14.02 -8.98
C VAL A 84 -12.46 13.13 -7.99
N GLU A 85 -12.80 11.94 -8.44
CA GLU A 85 -13.30 10.87 -7.58
C GLU A 85 -12.22 9.82 -7.42
N MET A 86 -12.07 9.28 -6.22
CA MET A 86 -11.13 8.23 -5.85
C MET A 86 -11.88 7.15 -5.11
N TYR A 87 -11.65 5.90 -5.44
CA TYR A 87 -12.27 4.74 -4.82
C TYR A 87 -11.18 3.80 -4.31
N GLN A 88 -11.22 3.50 -3.02
CA GLN A 88 -10.38 2.50 -2.38
C GLN A 88 -11.25 1.31 -2.02
N PHE A 89 -11.08 0.21 -2.74
CA PHE A 89 -11.76 -1.04 -2.47
C PHE A 89 -10.86 -1.98 -1.69
N SER A 90 -11.43 -2.71 -0.75
CA SER A 90 -10.71 -3.71 0.04
C SER A 90 -11.61 -4.88 0.43
N GLY A 91 -10.99 -5.96 0.90
CA GLY A 91 -11.67 -7.14 1.39
C GLY A 91 -12.36 -7.96 0.32
N SER A 92 -13.20 -8.90 0.75
CA SER A 92 -14.08 -9.72 -0.08
C SER A 92 -15.20 -10.31 0.75
N GLY A 93 -16.35 -10.60 0.17
CA GLY A 93 -17.49 -11.15 0.89
C GLY A 93 -17.89 -10.28 2.10
N ASP A 94 -17.88 -10.87 3.30
CA ASP A 94 -18.28 -10.18 4.54
C ASP A 94 -17.27 -9.11 5.02
N THR A 95 -16.06 -9.08 4.45
CA THR A 95 -15.04 -8.07 4.74
C THR A 95 -14.92 -6.99 3.67
N ALA A 96 -15.83 -7.02 2.69
CA ALA A 96 -15.86 -6.04 1.62
C ALA A 96 -16.05 -4.62 2.16
N ALA A 97 -15.21 -3.68 1.71
CA ALA A 97 -15.33 -2.27 2.08
C ALA A 97 -14.94 -1.37 0.92
N CYS A 98 -15.48 -0.17 0.92
CA CYS A 98 -15.13 0.85 -0.06
C CYS A 98 -15.10 2.23 0.60
N THR A 99 -13.98 2.94 0.44
CA THR A 99 -13.87 4.36 0.74
C THR A 99 -13.95 5.15 -0.56
N ARG A 100 -14.94 6.02 -0.67
CA ARG A 100 -15.08 7.00 -1.77
C ARG A 100 -14.64 8.36 -1.31
N ILE A 101 -13.77 9.00 -2.07
CA ILE A 101 -13.27 10.35 -1.83
C ILE A 101 -13.65 11.20 -3.04
N LEU A 102 -14.33 12.31 -2.81
CA LEU A 102 -14.70 13.28 -3.83
C LEU A 102 -14.01 14.61 -3.56
N CYS A 103 -13.15 15.04 -4.49
CA CYS A 103 -12.58 16.38 -4.51
C CYS A 103 -13.29 17.23 -5.57
N LYS A 104 -13.71 18.46 -5.21
CA LYS A 104 -14.43 19.37 -6.11
C LYS A 104 -13.89 20.79 -5.99
N ASN A 105 -13.44 21.36 -7.10
CA ASN A 105 -13.04 22.76 -7.18
C ASN A 105 -14.24 23.65 -7.44
N THR A 106 -14.67 24.43 -6.47
CA THR A 106 -15.79 25.39 -6.58
C THR A 106 -15.36 26.69 -7.27
N GLY A 107 -14.08 26.93 -7.42
CA GLY A 107 -13.44 28.15 -7.92
C GLY A 107 -13.09 29.15 -6.82
N GLU A 108 -13.56 28.93 -5.60
CA GLU A 108 -13.15 29.67 -4.38
C GLU A 108 -12.27 28.77 -3.51
N GLU A 109 -12.62 27.49 -3.44
CA GLU A 109 -11.90 26.48 -2.68
C GLU A 109 -12.02 25.10 -3.36
N ILE A 110 -11.22 24.16 -2.94
CA ILE A 110 -11.34 22.75 -3.29
C ILE A 110 -11.88 22.03 -2.05
N THR A 111 -13.08 21.45 -2.17
CA THR A 111 -13.68 20.66 -1.10
C THR A 111 -13.34 19.20 -1.25
N LEU A 112 -13.10 18.51 -0.13
CA LEU A 112 -12.93 17.08 -0.02
C LEU A 112 -14.10 16.50 0.77
N SER A 113 -14.70 15.43 0.26
CA SER A 113 -15.75 14.68 0.97
C SER A 113 -15.36 13.22 0.97
N ARG A 114 -15.45 12.56 2.13
CA ARG A 114 -15.16 11.14 2.31
C ARG A 114 -16.40 10.41 2.75
N SER A 115 -16.68 9.25 2.16
CA SER A 115 -17.74 8.33 2.54
C SER A 115 -17.21 6.90 2.57
N GLU A 116 -17.64 6.14 3.57
CA GLU A 116 -17.20 4.76 3.77
C GLU A 116 -18.40 3.82 3.75
N THR A 117 -18.25 2.65 3.11
CA THR A 117 -19.27 1.60 3.09
C THR A 117 -18.64 0.28 3.51
N GLN A 118 -19.46 -0.58 4.12
CA GLN A 118 -19.08 -1.95 4.48
C GLN A 118 -19.46 -2.96 3.39
N ASP A 119 -19.73 -2.47 2.17
CA ASP A 119 -20.02 -3.28 1.00
C ASP A 119 -19.54 -2.58 -0.28
N TRP A 120 -19.70 -3.23 -1.43
CA TRP A 120 -19.36 -2.65 -2.74
C TRP A 120 -20.60 -2.23 -3.54
N ILE A 121 -21.76 -2.14 -2.89
CA ILE A 121 -23.06 -1.95 -3.55
C ILE A 121 -23.61 -0.56 -3.28
N THR A 122 -23.54 -0.10 -2.03
CA THR A 122 -24.25 1.08 -1.58
C THR A 122 -23.30 2.27 -1.39
N SER A 123 -23.58 3.39 -2.07
CA SER A 123 -22.85 4.63 -1.81
C SER A 123 -23.34 5.26 -0.50
N ALA A 124 -22.43 5.41 0.46
CA ALA A 124 -22.74 6.11 1.70
C ALA A 124 -22.83 7.63 1.49
N GLU A 125 -23.61 8.29 2.35
CA GLU A 125 -23.57 9.75 2.47
C GLU A 125 -22.19 10.19 3.00
N PRO A 126 -21.70 11.39 2.61
CA PRO A 126 -20.44 11.90 3.11
C PRO A 126 -20.44 12.05 4.63
N GLU A 127 -19.53 11.39 5.30
CA GLU A 127 -19.38 11.46 6.75
C GLU A 127 -18.47 12.60 7.20
N GLN A 128 -17.49 12.93 6.35
CA GLN A 128 -16.49 13.96 6.61
C GLN A 128 -16.32 14.88 5.42
N THR A 129 -16.24 16.17 5.69
CA THR A 129 -15.91 17.20 4.68
C THR A 129 -14.75 18.06 5.18
N ASP A 130 -13.83 18.39 4.28
CA ASP A 130 -12.70 19.29 4.54
C ASP A 130 -12.42 20.13 3.28
N THR A 131 -11.44 21.01 3.37
CA THR A 131 -10.92 21.77 2.24
C THR A 131 -9.52 21.30 1.90
N LEU A 132 -9.15 21.40 0.62
CA LEU A 132 -7.81 21.05 0.15
C LEU A 132 -7.10 22.27 -0.44
N THR A 133 -5.81 22.34 -0.21
CA THR A 133 -4.90 23.30 -0.84
C THR A 133 -3.78 22.58 -1.59
N GLU A 134 -3.30 23.19 -2.66
CA GLU A 134 -2.13 22.73 -3.42
C GLU A 134 -2.20 21.27 -3.92
N PRO A 135 -3.33 20.81 -4.52
CA PRO A 135 -3.42 19.45 -5.03
C PRO A 135 -2.42 19.23 -6.17
N GLN A 136 -1.65 18.14 -6.08
CA GLN A 136 -0.65 17.79 -7.09
C GLN A 136 -0.51 16.28 -7.23
N LEU A 137 -0.04 15.84 -8.39
CA LEU A 137 0.44 14.48 -8.61
C LEU A 137 1.96 14.45 -8.46
N THR A 138 2.47 13.74 -7.49
CA THR A 138 3.91 13.62 -7.26
C THR A 138 4.56 12.74 -8.34
N ARG A 139 5.87 12.85 -8.50
CA ARG A 139 6.64 11.95 -9.38
C ARG A 139 6.60 10.47 -8.94
N TYR A 140 6.19 10.22 -7.72
CA TYR A 140 6.03 8.88 -7.15
C TYR A 140 4.60 8.34 -7.28
N GLY A 141 3.75 9.02 -8.05
CA GLY A 141 2.40 8.56 -8.36
C GLY A 141 1.36 8.78 -7.25
N PHE A 142 1.63 9.68 -6.32
CA PHE A 142 0.69 10.07 -5.27
C PHE A 142 -0.01 11.36 -5.62
N PHE A 143 -1.33 11.36 -5.55
CA PHE A 143 -2.11 12.59 -5.49
C PHE A 143 -2.03 13.12 -4.07
N THR A 144 -1.47 14.30 -3.88
CA THR A 144 -1.25 14.91 -2.56
C THR A 144 -1.87 16.29 -2.48
N ALA A 145 -2.28 16.68 -1.27
CA ALA A 145 -2.79 18.00 -0.95
C ALA A 145 -2.62 18.26 0.55
N GLN A 146 -2.81 19.49 1.01
CA GLN A 146 -2.98 19.79 2.42
C GLN A 146 -4.44 20.01 2.75
N THR A 147 -4.90 19.48 3.87
CA THR A 147 -6.25 19.72 4.38
C THR A 147 -6.34 21.10 5.03
N GLY A 148 -7.56 21.61 5.21
CA GLY A 148 -7.81 22.86 5.93
C GLY A 148 -7.35 22.82 7.39
N SER A 149 -7.24 21.64 7.99
CA SER A 149 -6.63 21.44 9.32
C SER A 149 -5.10 21.50 9.31
N GLY A 150 -4.46 21.52 8.13
CA GLY A 150 -3.02 21.50 7.96
C GLY A 150 -2.38 20.12 7.97
N GLU A 151 -3.18 19.07 7.85
CA GLU A 151 -2.72 17.71 7.72
C GLU A 151 -2.44 17.38 6.25
N ASP A 152 -1.47 16.51 5.99
CA ASP A 152 -1.20 16.02 4.66
C ASP A 152 -2.25 14.99 4.23
N PHE A 153 -2.82 15.21 3.06
CA PHE A 153 -3.69 14.25 2.39
C PHE A 153 -2.91 13.55 1.28
N GLY A 154 -2.95 12.22 1.26
CA GLY A 154 -2.30 11.41 0.24
C GLY A 154 -3.21 10.30 -0.28
N PHE A 155 -3.15 10.07 -1.59
CA PHE A 155 -3.79 8.96 -2.27
C PHE A 155 -2.84 8.41 -3.33
N ARG A 156 -2.51 7.12 -3.24
CA ARG A 156 -1.66 6.47 -4.24
C ARG A 156 -2.48 6.27 -5.52
N ALA A 157 -2.18 7.08 -6.53
CA ALA A 157 -2.97 7.19 -7.76
C ALA A 157 -2.39 6.41 -8.94
N VAL A 158 -1.09 6.05 -8.91
CA VAL A 158 -0.39 5.38 -10.01
C VAL A 158 0.32 4.13 -9.50
N ASN A 159 0.16 3.02 -10.21
CA ASN A 159 0.85 1.77 -9.90
C ASN A 159 2.36 1.90 -10.17
N ASP A 160 3.18 1.24 -9.35
CA ASP A 160 4.63 1.23 -9.52
C ASP A 160 5.08 0.66 -10.88
N ALA A 161 4.29 -0.25 -11.48
CA ALA A 161 4.56 -0.77 -12.82
C ALA A 161 4.54 0.32 -13.91
N GLU A 162 3.65 1.31 -13.77
CA GLU A 162 3.57 2.49 -14.67
C GLU A 162 4.74 3.46 -14.48
N LEU A 163 5.29 3.51 -13.25
CA LEU A 163 6.37 4.45 -12.91
C LEU A 163 7.75 3.88 -13.19
N TYR A 164 7.95 2.60 -12.93
CA TYR A 164 9.26 1.95 -12.90
C TYR A 164 9.40 0.81 -13.92
N GLY A 165 8.36 0.51 -14.69
CA GLY A 165 8.33 -0.61 -15.63
C GLY A 165 8.01 -1.94 -14.95
N ASN A 166 8.59 -3.04 -15.47
CA ASN A 166 8.32 -4.37 -14.92
C ASN A 166 8.87 -4.50 -13.49
N ILE A 167 7.97 -4.45 -12.51
CA ILE A 167 8.31 -4.54 -11.08
C ILE A 167 8.13 -5.94 -10.49
N ALA A 168 7.76 -6.95 -11.29
CA ALA A 168 7.54 -8.30 -10.77
C ALA A 168 8.78 -8.84 -10.03
N GLU A 169 9.97 -8.60 -10.59
CA GLU A 169 11.24 -8.96 -9.93
C GLU A 169 11.45 -8.18 -8.63
N LEU A 170 11.18 -6.88 -8.62
CA LEU A 170 11.34 -6.05 -7.41
C LEU A 170 10.35 -6.44 -6.32
N ARG A 171 9.12 -6.82 -6.69
CA ARG A 171 8.12 -7.37 -5.76
C ARG A 171 8.58 -8.69 -5.17
N GLN A 172 9.07 -9.61 -6.03
CA GLN A 172 9.61 -10.88 -5.55
C GLN A 172 10.76 -10.68 -4.57
N LEU A 173 11.67 -9.73 -4.83
CA LEU A 173 12.75 -9.38 -3.91
C LEU A 173 12.23 -8.82 -2.59
N TYR A 174 11.19 -7.98 -2.64
CA TYR A 174 10.53 -7.47 -1.44
C TYR A 174 9.90 -8.59 -0.62
N ASP A 175 9.07 -9.42 -1.25
CA ASP A 175 8.34 -10.48 -0.55
C ASP A 175 9.27 -11.53 0.04
N THR A 176 10.34 -11.87 -0.68
CA THR A 176 11.27 -12.92 -0.26
C THR A 176 12.23 -12.44 0.82
N TYR A 177 12.84 -11.26 0.64
CA TYR A 177 13.98 -10.85 1.46
C TYR A 177 13.72 -9.65 2.36
N LEU A 178 12.95 -8.67 1.88
CA LEU A 178 12.80 -7.40 2.60
C LEU A 178 11.64 -7.38 3.57
N LYS A 179 10.53 -8.03 3.23
CA LYS A 179 9.34 -8.05 4.09
C LYS A 179 9.62 -8.53 5.51
N PRO A 180 10.41 -9.61 5.74
CA PRO A 180 10.77 -10.04 7.09
C PRO A 180 11.65 -9.04 7.85
N ILE A 181 12.42 -8.23 7.17
CA ILE A 181 13.52 -7.44 7.76
C ILE A 181 13.23 -5.95 7.73
N ALA A 182 12.92 -5.41 6.56
CA ALA A 182 12.76 -3.98 6.38
C ALA A 182 11.49 -3.42 7.03
N ALA A 183 10.46 -4.27 7.21
CA ALA A 183 9.24 -3.93 7.93
C ALA A 183 9.40 -3.99 9.46
N THR A 184 10.58 -4.34 9.95
CA THR A 184 10.91 -4.47 11.37
C THR A 184 11.85 -3.36 11.82
N ALA A 185 11.98 -3.15 13.13
CA ALA A 185 12.88 -2.12 13.69
C ALA A 185 14.36 -2.29 13.29
N ILE A 186 14.80 -3.49 12.91
CA ILE A 186 16.16 -3.72 12.40
C ILE A 186 16.41 -3.15 11.01
N GLY A 187 15.39 -2.93 10.21
CA GLY A 187 15.52 -2.23 8.93
C GLY A 187 16.11 -0.82 9.06
N GLU A 188 16.09 -0.23 10.25
CA GLU A 188 16.64 1.09 10.54
C GLU A 188 18.12 1.09 10.99
N LYS A 189 18.69 -0.09 11.31
CA LYS A 189 20.03 -0.22 11.88
C LYS A 189 21.00 -0.88 10.88
N THR A 190 22.29 -0.59 11.05
CA THR A 190 23.37 -1.35 10.39
C THR A 190 23.81 -2.45 11.34
N TRP A 191 23.81 -3.69 10.87
CA TRP A 191 24.21 -4.89 11.62
C TRP A 191 24.81 -5.92 10.68
N SER A 192 25.65 -6.82 11.21
CA SER A 192 26.32 -7.89 10.47
C SER A 192 25.98 -9.29 11.02
N SER A 193 25.28 -9.35 12.15
CA SER A 193 24.77 -10.60 12.72
C SER A 193 23.42 -10.34 13.42
N PRO A 194 22.60 -11.38 13.63
CA PRO A 194 21.33 -11.25 14.36
C PRO A 194 21.49 -10.68 15.76
N GLU A 195 22.57 -11.01 16.46
CA GLU A 195 22.85 -10.51 17.82
C GLU A 195 23.15 -9.02 17.81
N GLU A 196 23.78 -8.49 16.75
CA GLU A 196 24.02 -7.05 16.58
C GLU A 196 22.72 -6.30 16.22
N ALA A 197 21.73 -6.97 15.63
CA ALA A 197 20.44 -6.39 15.35
C ALA A 197 19.68 -5.97 16.61
N GLY A 198 20.02 -6.56 17.76
CA GLY A 198 19.47 -6.23 19.07
C GLY A 198 18.73 -7.39 19.70
N ASP A 199 17.49 -7.17 20.12
CA ASP A 199 16.71 -8.13 20.84
C ASP A 199 16.10 -9.20 19.91
N LEU A 200 16.55 -10.44 20.06
CA LEU A 200 16.07 -11.55 19.24
C LEU A 200 14.59 -11.89 19.47
N LEU A 201 14.04 -11.61 20.65
CA LEU A 201 12.61 -11.83 20.90
C LEU A 201 11.77 -10.80 20.16
N MET A 202 12.13 -9.51 20.25
CA MET A 202 11.48 -8.45 19.48
C MET A 202 11.57 -8.72 17.99
N LEU A 203 12.74 -9.17 17.51
CA LEU A 203 12.93 -9.53 16.13
C LEU A 203 12.01 -10.68 15.71
N ALA A 204 11.90 -11.73 16.53
CA ALA A 204 10.99 -12.85 16.26
C ALA A 204 9.52 -12.43 16.25
N GLU A 205 9.12 -11.55 17.19
CA GLU A 205 7.77 -10.98 17.22
C GLU A 205 7.48 -10.15 15.95
N ASP A 206 8.41 -9.30 15.57
CA ASP A 206 8.29 -8.46 14.38
C ASP A 206 8.14 -9.29 13.10
N ILE A 207 8.96 -10.34 12.96
CA ILE A 207 8.89 -11.25 11.81
C ILE A 207 7.57 -12.03 11.81
N ALA A 208 7.17 -12.60 12.96
CA ALA A 208 5.92 -13.35 13.07
C ALA A 208 4.73 -12.47 12.70
N TRP A 209 4.71 -11.22 13.13
CA TRP A 209 3.67 -10.27 12.77
C TRP A 209 3.70 -9.88 11.30
N ALA A 210 4.85 -9.43 10.79
CA ALA A 210 4.97 -8.89 9.43
C ALA A 210 4.77 -9.95 8.35
N VAL A 211 5.19 -11.20 8.60
CA VAL A 211 5.18 -12.28 7.60
C VAL A 211 4.00 -13.22 7.78
N ASP A 212 3.81 -13.69 9.03
CA ASP A 212 2.83 -14.74 9.34
C ASP A 212 1.49 -14.17 9.84
N GLY A 213 1.41 -12.86 10.14
CA GLY A 213 0.23 -12.22 10.73
C GLY A 213 -0.06 -12.69 12.17
N ILE A 214 0.97 -13.22 12.86
CA ILE A 214 0.82 -13.79 14.21
C ILE A 214 1.18 -12.74 15.25
N SER A 215 0.21 -12.40 16.11
CA SER A 215 0.42 -11.59 17.31
C SER A 215 0.88 -12.46 18.47
N PHE A 216 2.07 -12.20 19.02
CA PHE A 216 2.53 -12.89 20.22
C PHE A 216 1.65 -12.59 21.43
N ARG A 217 1.13 -11.36 21.54
CA ARG A 217 0.22 -10.96 22.63
C ARG A 217 -1.07 -11.78 22.64
N GLU A 218 -1.60 -12.10 21.47
CA GLU A 218 -2.82 -12.90 21.34
C GLU A 218 -2.54 -14.40 21.50
N THR A 219 -1.40 -14.86 20.96
CA THR A 219 -1.02 -16.27 20.98
C THR A 219 -0.49 -16.72 22.35
N TYR A 220 0.24 -15.84 23.03
CA TYR A 220 0.88 -16.10 24.34
C TYR A 220 0.50 -14.99 25.34
N PRO A 221 -0.77 -14.93 25.79
CA PRO A 221 -1.27 -13.81 26.60
C PRO A 221 -0.65 -13.71 28.00
N ASP A 222 0.00 -14.77 28.46
CA ASP A 222 0.77 -14.80 29.72
C ASP A 222 2.25 -14.39 29.54
N GLY A 223 2.65 -14.09 28.32
CA GLY A 223 4.01 -13.66 28.00
C GLY A 223 5.05 -14.78 27.91
N TRP A 224 4.67 -16.05 28.11
CA TRP A 224 5.60 -17.18 28.05
C TRP A 224 5.65 -17.80 26.65
N ILE A 225 6.75 -17.55 25.92
CA ILE A 225 6.94 -17.96 24.54
C ILE A 225 7.90 -19.16 24.48
N PRO A 226 7.53 -20.29 23.85
CA PRO A 226 8.40 -21.44 23.69
C PRO A 226 9.68 -21.08 22.92
N VAL A 227 10.85 -21.47 23.47
CA VAL A 227 12.15 -21.21 22.83
C VAL A 227 12.23 -21.82 21.44
N ASN A 228 11.70 -23.02 21.24
CA ASN A 228 11.69 -23.66 19.93
C ASN A 228 10.95 -22.84 18.88
N TYR A 229 9.82 -22.19 19.24
CA TYR A 229 9.09 -21.33 18.32
C TYR A 229 9.92 -20.11 17.91
N LEU A 230 10.64 -19.48 18.84
CA LEU A 230 11.54 -18.37 18.56
C LEU A 230 12.69 -18.79 17.63
N VAL A 231 13.31 -19.94 17.93
CA VAL A 231 14.39 -20.50 17.08
C VAL A 231 13.87 -20.81 15.67
N GLU A 232 12.70 -21.45 15.54
CA GLU A 232 12.10 -21.78 14.24
C GLU A 232 11.76 -20.51 13.45
N THR A 233 11.24 -19.47 14.10
CA THR A 233 10.90 -18.20 13.45
C THR A 233 12.15 -17.49 12.91
N LEU A 234 13.21 -17.39 13.74
CA LEU A 234 14.43 -16.68 13.38
C LEU A 234 15.29 -17.46 12.39
N SER A 235 15.41 -18.80 12.54
CA SER A 235 16.26 -19.63 11.68
C SER A 235 15.73 -19.76 10.25
N ARG A 236 14.51 -19.31 9.96
CA ARG A 236 14.02 -19.16 8.59
C ARG A 236 14.77 -18.08 7.80
N TYR A 237 15.37 -17.11 8.49
CA TYR A 237 15.96 -15.91 7.90
C TYR A 237 17.42 -15.67 8.29
N PHE A 238 17.88 -16.26 9.37
CA PHE A 238 19.23 -16.03 9.90
C PHE A 238 19.96 -17.34 10.13
N ASP A 239 21.14 -17.45 9.54
CA ASP A 239 22.05 -18.57 9.79
C ASP A 239 22.64 -18.48 11.22
N GLY A 240 22.91 -19.65 11.82
CA GLY A 240 23.54 -19.74 13.14
C GLY A 240 22.62 -19.47 14.34
N ILE A 241 21.32 -19.27 14.14
CA ILE A 241 20.37 -19.15 15.25
C ILE A 241 20.10 -20.53 15.84
N ASP A 242 20.46 -20.70 17.10
CA ASP A 242 20.16 -21.88 17.89
C ASP A 242 19.50 -21.51 19.22
N ARG A 243 19.10 -22.54 19.98
CA ARG A 243 18.52 -22.35 21.30
C ARG A 243 19.40 -21.51 22.24
N ARG A 244 20.73 -21.64 22.13
CA ARG A 244 21.66 -20.91 22.97
C ARG A 244 21.65 -19.42 22.66
N ALA A 245 21.63 -19.06 21.38
CA ALA A 245 21.55 -17.66 20.97
C ALA A 245 20.30 -16.97 21.54
N VAL A 246 19.13 -17.65 21.49
CA VAL A 246 17.87 -17.11 22.00
C VAL A 246 17.84 -17.01 23.53
N VAL A 247 18.31 -18.04 24.26
CA VAL A 247 18.27 -18.09 25.74
C VAL A 247 19.26 -17.12 26.38
N TYR A 248 20.34 -16.76 25.71
CA TYR A 248 21.33 -15.78 26.24
C TYR A 248 20.87 -14.31 26.03
N THR A 249 19.59 -14.05 26.05
CA THR A 249 19.03 -12.71 26.06
C THR A 249 18.87 -12.16 27.48
N VAL A 250 18.39 -10.92 27.60
CA VAL A 250 18.16 -10.24 28.88
C VAL A 250 16.87 -10.66 29.58
N TYR A 251 16.09 -11.55 28.97
CA TYR A 251 14.77 -11.95 29.45
C TYR A 251 14.80 -13.14 30.42
N ASP A 252 13.76 -13.22 31.25
CA ASP A 252 13.57 -14.36 32.14
C ASP A 252 13.35 -15.65 31.34
N PHE A 253 14.07 -16.70 31.71
CA PHE A 253 13.96 -18.02 31.11
C PHE A 253 13.52 -19.04 32.14
N ASP A 254 12.43 -19.76 31.87
CA ASP A 254 11.99 -20.89 32.68
C ASP A 254 12.50 -22.23 32.13
N TYR A 255 13.44 -22.83 32.85
CA TYR A 255 14.03 -24.14 32.49
C TYR A 255 13.04 -25.30 32.52
N ALA A 256 11.93 -25.19 33.25
CA ALA A 256 10.98 -26.28 33.35
C ALA A 256 10.01 -26.36 32.18
N SER A 257 9.59 -25.19 31.68
CA SER A 257 8.69 -25.07 30.51
C SER A 257 9.43 -24.86 29.20
N ASP A 258 10.73 -24.58 29.24
CA ASP A 258 11.55 -24.17 28.08
C ASP A 258 10.97 -22.94 27.36
N CYS A 259 10.55 -21.94 28.14
CA CYS A 259 9.94 -20.71 27.64
C CYS A 259 10.72 -19.48 28.09
N MET A 260 10.70 -18.44 27.24
CA MET A 260 11.17 -17.11 27.55
C MET A 260 9.97 -16.23 27.94
N HIS A 261 10.13 -15.41 28.99
CA HIS A 261 9.11 -14.44 29.37
C HIS A 261 9.39 -13.09 28.69
N TYR A 262 8.39 -12.58 28.01
CA TYR A 262 8.45 -11.33 27.29
C TYR A 262 7.28 -10.41 27.67
N THR A 263 7.59 -9.15 27.91
CA THR A 263 6.57 -8.12 28.07
C THR A 263 6.36 -7.44 26.73
N PHE A 264 5.16 -7.59 26.19
CA PHE A 264 4.84 -7.06 24.85
C PHE A 264 4.79 -5.53 24.87
N GLU A 265 5.75 -4.91 24.20
CA GLU A 265 5.85 -3.45 24.05
C GLU A 265 5.42 -2.99 22.66
N ARG A 266 5.23 -3.93 21.72
CA ARG A 266 4.86 -3.59 20.35
C ARG A 266 3.48 -2.94 20.30
N ASP A 267 3.41 -1.83 19.59
CA ASP A 267 2.16 -1.23 19.14
C ASP A 267 1.74 -1.89 17.82
N TYR A 268 0.83 -2.87 17.89
CA TYR A 268 0.30 -3.57 16.72
C TYR A 268 -0.66 -2.72 15.88
N GLU A 269 -1.08 -1.54 16.38
CA GLU A 269 -1.88 -0.58 15.64
C GLU A 269 -0.99 0.38 14.84
N ALA A 270 0.30 0.46 15.16
CA ALA A 270 1.24 1.27 14.40
C ALA A 270 1.42 0.73 12.97
N GLU A 271 1.32 1.60 12.00
CA GLU A 271 1.59 1.23 10.62
C GLU A 271 3.06 0.80 10.44
N LEU A 272 3.27 -0.31 9.72
CA LEU A 272 4.62 -0.72 9.35
C LEU A 272 5.23 0.28 8.35
N PRO A 273 6.54 0.55 8.45
CA PRO A 273 7.21 1.42 7.51
C PRO A 273 7.00 0.96 6.06
N ARG A 274 6.65 1.85 5.18
CA ARG A 274 6.50 1.56 3.75
C ARG A 274 7.88 1.47 3.11
N VAL A 275 8.15 0.35 2.47
CA VAL A 275 9.45 0.03 1.87
C VAL A 275 9.34 -0.01 0.35
N ARG A 276 10.32 0.61 -0.33
CA ARG A 276 10.46 0.54 -1.78
C ARG A 276 11.81 -0.03 -2.16
N VAL A 277 11.82 -1.10 -2.96
CA VAL A 277 13.02 -1.63 -3.59
C VAL A 277 13.46 -0.68 -4.70
N LEU A 278 14.74 -0.31 -4.71
CA LEU A 278 15.32 0.57 -5.70
C LEU A 278 16.09 -0.21 -6.78
N SER A 279 16.87 -1.20 -6.38
CA SER A 279 17.63 -2.06 -7.28
C SER A 279 18.15 -3.30 -6.54
N ALA A 280 18.53 -4.32 -7.30
CA ALA A 280 19.27 -5.44 -6.78
C ALA A 280 20.41 -5.83 -7.72
N HIS A 281 21.49 -6.34 -7.19
CA HIS A 281 22.62 -6.88 -7.96
C HIS A 281 23.38 -7.94 -7.17
N GLU A 282 23.89 -8.92 -7.89
CA GLU A 282 24.75 -9.95 -7.31
C GLU A 282 26.20 -9.46 -7.24
N GLN A 283 26.83 -9.69 -6.11
CA GLN A 283 28.25 -9.42 -5.89
C GLN A 283 28.85 -10.46 -4.95
N GLU A 284 29.84 -11.23 -5.39
CA GLU A 284 30.61 -12.16 -4.54
C GLU A 284 29.72 -13.15 -3.76
N GLU A 285 28.78 -13.81 -4.44
CA GLU A 285 27.81 -14.75 -3.86
C GLU A 285 26.74 -14.10 -2.94
N LEU A 286 26.76 -12.78 -2.82
CA LEU A 286 25.73 -12.03 -2.10
C LEU A 286 24.78 -11.35 -3.08
N LEU A 287 23.49 -11.41 -2.80
CA LEU A 287 22.50 -10.56 -3.41
C LEU A 287 22.39 -9.27 -2.59
N ARG A 288 22.70 -8.13 -3.21
CA ARG A 288 22.60 -6.80 -2.61
C ARG A 288 21.34 -6.10 -3.09
N ILE A 289 20.45 -5.81 -2.17
CA ILE A 289 19.16 -5.19 -2.44
C ILE A 289 19.18 -3.78 -1.85
N SER A 290 19.14 -2.78 -2.71
CA SER A 290 19.02 -1.37 -2.30
C SER A 290 17.56 -1.02 -2.13
N TYR A 291 17.19 -0.41 -1.01
CA TYR A 291 15.84 0.00 -0.69
C TYR A 291 15.80 1.31 0.10
N CYS A 292 14.63 1.92 0.21
CA CYS A 292 14.39 3.05 1.10
C CYS A 292 13.03 2.91 1.78
N LEU A 293 12.88 3.59 2.91
CA LEU A 293 11.56 3.86 3.48
C LEU A 293 10.97 5.09 2.78
N TYR A 294 9.66 5.15 2.67
CA TYR A 294 8.99 6.29 2.05
C TYR A 294 7.75 6.71 2.84
N ASP A 295 7.42 7.99 2.73
CA ASP A 295 6.23 8.57 3.32
C ASP A 295 4.96 8.02 2.64
N PRO A 296 4.00 7.44 3.38
CA PRO A 296 2.81 6.84 2.81
C PRO A 296 1.86 7.84 2.14
N CYS A 297 1.95 9.12 2.49
CA CYS A 297 1.08 10.16 1.92
C CYS A 297 1.63 10.75 0.62
N THR A 298 2.95 10.91 0.50
CA THR A 298 3.60 11.57 -0.63
C THR A 298 4.34 10.62 -1.55
N GLY A 299 4.71 9.43 -1.05
CA GLY A 299 5.60 8.48 -1.71
C GLY A 299 7.05 8.93 -1.76
N GLU A 300 7.42 10.04 -1.13
CA GLU A 300 8.79 10.52 -1.11
C GLU A 300 9.66 9.66 -0.18
N PRO A 301 10.93 9.37 -0.56
CA PRO A 301 11.86 8.72 0.33
C PRO A 301 12.05 9.54 1.62
N LEU A 302 11.95 8.85 2.77
CA LEU A 302 12.27 9.49 4.04
C LEU A 302 13.76 9.88 4.08
N PRO A 303 14.11 11.00 4.72
CA PRO A 303 15.51 11.42 4.88
C PRO A 303 16.35 10.29 5.48
N ASP A 304 17.54 10.07 4.94
CA ASP A 304 18.52 9.08 5.42
C ASP A 304 18.01 7.64 5.53
N SER A 305 16.92 7.30 4.81
CA SER A 305 16.30 5.97 4.86
C SER A 305 16.86 4.98 3.84
N SER A 306 17.74 5.41 2.94
CA SER A 306 18.36 4.52 1.95
C SER A 306 19.26 3.48 2.63
N ARG A 307 19.04 2.21 2.33
CA ARG A 307 19.70 1.05 2.91
C ARG A 307 20.10 0.04 1.85
N VAL A 308 21.01 -0.85 2.21
CA VAL A 308 21.37 -2.01 1.40
C VAL A 308 21.28 -3.24 2.31
N LEU A 309 20.41 -4.18 1.93
CA LEU A 309 20.40 -5.53 2.50
C LEU A 309 21.32 -6.40 1.67
N SER A 310 22.23 -7.11 2.32
CA SER A 310 23.08 -8.12 1.68
C SER A 310 22.69 -9.48 2.21
N VAL A 311 22.23 -10.35 1.34
CA VAL A 311 21.78 -11.70 1.69
C VAL A 311 22.56 -12.75 0.89
N ARG A 312 22.71 -13.94 1.47
CA ARG A 312 23.25 -15.11 0.77
C ARG A 312 22.11 -16.10 0.55
N PRO A 313 21.46 -16.08 -0.62
CA PRO A 313 20.37 -17.01 -0.90
C PRO A 313 20.84 -18.46 -0.77
N GLN A 314 20.05 -19.30 -0.11
CA GLN A 314 20.30 -20.74 0.03
C GLN A 314 19.41 -21.51 -0.94
N GLU A 315 19.77 -22.77 -1.23
CA GLU A 315 19.00 -23.64 -2.14
C GLU A 315 17.57 -23.94 -1.62
N ASP A 316 17.37 -23.88 -0.29
CA ASP A 316 16.08 -24.13 0.37
C ASP A 316 15.19 -22.88 0.46
N GLY A 317 15.66 -21.73 -0.03
CA GLY A 317 14.94 -20.46 -0.01
C GLY A 317 15.16 -19.60 1.24
N SER A 318 15.95 -20.08 2.20
CA SER A 318 16.46 -19.26 3.32
C SER A 318 17.61 -18.34 2.88
N PHE A 319 18.05 -17.43 3.75
CA PHE A 319 19.14 -16.49 3.46
C PHE A 319 19.86 -15.96 4.70
#